data_51401200568459007369bdc97382f938
#
_entry.id   51401200568459007369bdc97382f938
#
_cell.length_a   1.000
_cell.length_b   1.000
_cell.length_c   1.000
_cell.angle_alpha   90.00
_cell.angle_beta   90.00
_cell.angle_gamma   90.00
#
_symmetry.space_group_name_H-M   'P 1'
#
loop_
_entity.id
_entity.type
_entity.pdbx_description
1 polymer ?
#
loop_
_entity_poly.entity_id
_entity_poly.type
_entity_poly.pdbx_seq_one_letter_code
_entity_poly.pdbx_strand_id
1 'polypeptide(L)'
;RQMCIRDRYKRGIVLAVLIPLITGIVTAGILAVCYYINIVLGCVVETIMCYQILAVKSLKTESMKVYYALKNEGVPQARQAVSMIVGRDTSQLDEHGITRAAVETVAENTSDGVVAPLFYMMFFGAVGGFVYKAVNTMDSMIGYKNDKYLHFGRFAAKMDDVVNLIPCLLYTSDAADE
;
A
#
# COMPACT_ATOMS: atom_id res chain seq x y z
N ARG A 1 -34.16 -2.62 -1.47
CA ARG A 1 -32.86 -3.22 -1.10
C ARG A 1 -31.86 -3.15 -2.27
N GLN A 2 -32.27 -3.54 -3.50
CA GLN A 2 -31.39 -3.47 -4.69
C GLN A 2 -30.99 -2.06 -5.10
N MET A 3 -31.88 -1.10 -4.97
CA MET A 3 -31.62 0.33 -5.29
C MET A 3 -30.53 0.91 -4.37
N CYS A 4 -30.55 0.59 -3.07
CA CYS A 4 -29.56 1.02 -2.10
C CYS A 4 -28.16 0.41 -2.37
N ILE A 5 -28.09 -0.83 -2.85
CA ILE A 5 -26.82 -1.52 -3.23
C ILE A 5 -26.20 -0.83 -4.45
N ARG A 6 -27.01 -0.55 -5.48
CA ARG A 6 -26.55 0.12 -6.71
C ARG A 6 -26.05 1.54 -6.44
N ASP A 7 -26.68 2.25 -5.52
CA ASP A 7 -26.23 3.61 -5.15
C ASP A 7 -24.93 3.58 -4.34
N ARG A 8 -24.74 2.61 -3.45
CA ARG A 8 -23.47 2.41 -2.75
C ARG A 8 -22.32 2.08 -3.70
N TYR A 9 -22.56 1.20 -4.67
CA TYR A 9 -21.57 0.84 -5.69
C TYR A 9 -21.16 2.06 -6.54
N LYS A 10 -22.13 2.85 -7.02
CA LYS A 10 -21.84 4.08 -7.79
C LYS A 10 -21.03 5.10 -6.98
N ARG A 11 -21.37 5.32 -5.71
CA ARG A 11 -20.60 6.21 -4.82
C ARG A 11 -19.19 5.68 -4.58
N GLY A 12 -19.02 4.36 -4.47
CA GLY A 12 -17.71 3.72 -4.38
C GLY A 12 -16.84 3.97 -5.61
N ILE A 13 -17.41 3.84 -6.82
CA ILE A 13 -16.71 4.16 -8.08
C ILE A 13 -16.28 5.64 -8.11
N VAL A 14 -17.22 6.56 -7.82
CA VAL A 14 -16.92 7.99 -7.81
C VAL A 14 -15.77 8.32 -6.86
N LEU A 15 -15.80 7.77 -5.65
CA LEU A 15 -14.74 7.97 -4.67
C LEU A 15 -13.40 7.41 -5.15
N ALA A 16 -13.42 6.19 -5.68
CA ALA A 16 -12.22 5.49 -6.13
C ALA A 16 -11.54 6.17 -7.34
N VAL A 17 -12.29 6.90 -8.15
CA VAL A 17 -11.74 7.70 -9.25
C VAL A 17 -11.35 9.11 -8.77
N LEU A 18 -12.17 9.72 -7.93
CA LEU A 18 -11.99 11.10 -7.51
C LEU A 18 -10.77 11.30 -6.61
N ILE A 19 -10.51 10.38 -5.67
CA ILE A 19 -9.38 10.50 -4.75
C ILE A 19 -8.04 10.47 -5.47
N PRO A 20 -7.70 9.49 -6.33
CA PRO A 20 -6.45 9.51 -7.08
C PRO A 20 -6.33 10.70 -8.03
N LEU A 21 -7.44 11.12 -8.65
CA LEU A 21 -7.46 12.29 -9.53
C LEU A 21 -7.12 13.58 -8.76
N ILE A 22 -7.77 13.80 -7.62
CA ILE A 22 -7.48 14.96 -6.76
C ILE A 22 -6.04 14.89 -6.25
N THR A 23 -5.59 13.72 -5.80
CA THR A 23 -4.21 13.53 -5.35
C THR A 23 -3.22 13.89 -6.45
N GLY A 24 -3.44 13.44 -7.68
CA GLY A 24 -2.60 13.77 -8.83
C GLY A 24 -2.58 15.26 -9.14
N ILE A 25 -3.76 15.90 -9.18
CA ILE A 25 -3.89 17.35 -9.45
C ILE A 25 -3.17 18.18 -8.38
N VAL A 26 -3.39 17.86 -7.11
CA VAL A 26 -2.77 18.58 -5.98
C VAL A 26 -1.26 18.40 -6.00
N THR A 27 -0.78 17.17 -6.17
CA THR A 27 0.66 16.87 -6.23
C THR A 27 1.32 17.58 -7.41
N ALA A 28 0.74 17.48 -8.61
CA ALA A 28 1.24 18.16 -9.80
C ALA A 28 1.21 19.68 -9.63
N GLY A 29 0.17 20.24 -9.03
CA GLY A 29 0.06 21.67 -8.75
C GLY A 29 1.15 22.16 -7.79
N ILE A 30 1.43 21.42 -6.71
CA ILE A 30 2.50 21.74 -5.76
C ILE A 30 3.85 21.75 -6.48
N LEU A 31 4.16 20.70 -7.26
CA LEU A 31 5.40 20.61 -8.00
C LEU A 31 5.53 21.69 -9.06
N ALA A 32 4.47 21.97 -9.81
CA ALA A 32 4.46 23.03 -10.83
C ALA A 32 4.78 24.40 -10.21
N VAL A 33 4.20 24.75 -9.08
CA VAL A 33 4.50 25.99 -8.34
C VAL A 33 5.95 26.01 -7.86
N CYS A 34 6.46 24.92 -7.28
CA CYS A 34 7.84 24.84 -6.80
C CYS A 34 8.85 25.00 -7.96
N TYR A 35 8.63 24.32 -9.09
CA TYR A 35 9.48 24.45 -10.27
C TYR A 35 9.38 25.81 -10.94
N TYR A 36 8.21 26.45 -10.90
CA TYR A 36 8.03 27.81 -11.41
C TYR A 36 8.82 28.85 -10.59
N ILE A 37 8.90 28.69 -9.28
CA ILE A 37 9.66 29.57 -8.39
C ILE A 37 11.17 29.35 -8.58
N ASN A 38 11.63 28.12 -8.48
CA ASN A 38 13.04 27.77 -8.61
C ASN A 38 13.19 26.25 -8.87
N ILE A 39 14.04 25.90 -9.86
CA ILE A 39 14.29 24.51 -10.23
C ILE A 39 14.89 23.70 -9.07
N VAL A 40 15.78 24.29 -8.26
CA VAL A 40 16.36 23.62 -7.09
C VAL A 40 15.31 23.33 -6.04
N LEU A 41 14.40 24.29 -5.79
CA LEU A 41 13.28 24.09 -4.85
C LEU A 41 12.37 22.95 -5.35
N GLY A 42 12.05 22.92 -6.65
CA GLY A 42 11.28 21.84 -7.26
C GLY A 42 11.92 20.48 -7.04
N CYS A 43 13.21 20.33 -7.35
CA CYS A 43 13.94 19.08 -7.14
C CYS A 43 13.98 18.64 -5.67
N VAL A 44 14.19 19.57 -4.74
CA VAL A 44 14.21 19.24 -3.30
C VAL A 44 12.85 18.77 -2.82
N VAL A 45 11.79 19.47 -3.18
CA VAL A 45 10.41 19.10 -2.80
C VAL A 45 10.04 17.76 -3.41
N GLU A 46 10.30 17.53 -4.69
CA GLU A 46 10.03 16.24 -5.34
C GLU A 46 10.80 15.09 -4.71
N THR A 47 12.07 15.29 -4.36
CA THR A 47 12.89 14.28 -3.66
C THR A 47 12.29 13.93 -2.30
N ILE A 48 11.86 14.93 -1.51
CA ILE A 48 11.20 14.70 -0.23
C ILE A 48 9.87 13.93 -0.42
N MET A 49 9.09 14.30 -1.41
CA MET A 49 7.83 13.63 -1.73
C MET A 49 8.07 12.17 -2.13
N CYS A 50 9.04 11.88 -2.99
CA CYS A 50 9.41 10.51 -3.36
C CYS A 50 9.87 9.70 -2.14
N TYR A 51 10.67 10.28 -1.26
CA TYR A 51 11.10 9.63 -0.02
C TYR A 51 9.93 9.24 0.90
N GLN A 52 8.91 10.10 1.01
CA GLN A 52 7.73 9.85 1.86
C GLN A 52 6.82 8.73 1.35
N ILE A 53 6.83 8.46 0.03
CA ILE A 53 6.02 7.41 -0.57
C ILE A 53 6.53 6.02 -0.16
N LEU A 54 7.85 5.86 -0.02
CA LEU A 54 8.50 4.57 0.23
C LEU A 54 8.38 4.14 1.70
N ALA A 55 7.76 3.00 1.94
CA ALA A 55 7.51 2.46 3.28
C ALA A 55 8.65 1.59 3.86
N VAL A 56 9.86 1.62 3.28
CA VAL A 56 10.99 0.74 3.61
C VAL A 56 11.34 0.75 5.10
N LYS A 57 11.45 1.94 5.71
CA LYS A 57 11.83 2.07 7.12
C LYS A 57 10.75 1.50 8.05
N SER A 58 9.49 1.76 7.77
CA SER A 58 8.37 1.26 8.56
C SER A 58 8.31 -0.27 8.47
N LEU A 59 8.39 -0.82 7.26
CA LEU A 59 8.38 -2.25 7.01
C LEU A 59 9.50 -2.97 7.76
N LYS A 60 10.75 -2.47 7.66
CA LYS A 60 11.89 -3.01 8.41
C LYS A 60 11.65 -2.96 9.92
N THR A 61 11.17 -1.85 10.44
CA THR A 61 10.97 -1.67 11.89
C THR A 61 9.93 -2.66 12.42
N GLU A 62 8.80 -2.78 11.74
CA GLU A 62 7.71 -3.67 12.18
C GLU A 62 8.07 -5.16 12.04
N SER A 63 8.72 -5.56 10.95
CA SER A 63 9.17 -6.94 10.79
C SER A 63 10.23 -7.34 11.82
N MET A 64 11.16 -6.44 12.15
CA MET A 64 12.19 -6.70 13.16
C MET A 64 11.61 -6.82 14.58
N LYS A 65 10.50 -6.15 14.90
CA LYS A 65 9.80 -6.36 16.17
C LYS A 65 9.34 -7.81 16.33
N VAL A 66 8.75 -8.42 15.29
CA VAL A 66 8.33 -9.83 15.31
C VAL A 66 9.55 -10.74 15.53
N TYR A 67 10.63 -10.50 14.82
CA TYR A 67 11.87 -11.28 14.97
C TYR A 67 12.43 -11.21 16.39
N TYR A 68 12.54 -10.00 16.97
CA TYR A 68 13.08 -9.84 18.33
C TYR A 68 12.13 -10.42 19.39
N ALA A 69 10.82 -10.27 19.24
CA ALA A 69 9.84 -10.87 20.12
C ALA A 69 9.95 -12.41 20.10
N LEU A 70 10.05 -13.00 18.92
CA LEU A 70 10.21 -14.46 18.78
C LEU A 70 11.51 -14.96 19.40
N LYS A 71 12.62 -14.25 19.18
CA LYS A 71 13.95 -14.65 19.64
C LYS A 71 14.16 -14.48 21.15
N ASN A 72 13.65 -13.40 21.75
CA ASN A 72 13.99 -12.99 23.11
C ASN A 72 12.84 -13.19 24.12
N GLU A 73 11.58 -13.15 23.68
CA GLU A 73 10.42 -13.08 24.55
C GLU A 73 9.48 -14.30 24.42
N GLY A 74 9.60 -15.05 23.33
CA GLY A 74 8.86 -16.28 23.07
C GLY A 74 7.59 -16.09 22.26
N VAL A 75 6.88 -17.23 22.06
CA VAL A 75 5.70 -17.33 21.14
C VAL A 75 4.54 -16.40 21.51
N PRO A 76 4.15 -16.20 22.78
CA PRO A 76 3.02 -15.33 23.11
C PRO A 76 3.22 -13.87 22.69
N GLN A 77 4.40 -13.32 22.95
CA GLN A 77 4.78 -11.94 22.59
C GLN A 77 4.95 -11.79 21.08
N ALA A 78 5.51 -12.80 20.42
CA ALA A 78 5.63 -12.83 18.97
C ALA A 78 4.26 -12.87 18.28
N ARG A 79 3.25 -13.58 18.83
CA ARG A 79 1.86 -13.52 18.35
C ARG A 79 1.29 -12.13 18.44
N GLN A 80 1.54 -11.41 19.51
CA GLN A 80 1.09 -10.03 19.67
C GLN A 80 1.80 -9.10 18.67
N ALA A 81 3.12 -9.26 18.48
CA ALA A 81 3.87 -8.46 17.53
C ALA A 81 3.38 -8.70 16.08
N VAL A 82 3.18 -9.97 15.68
CA VAL A 82 2.70 -10.29 14.33
C VAL A 82 1.24 -9.85 14.11
N SER A 83 0.38 -9.85 15.13
CA SER A 83 -0.99 -9.37 15.01
C SER A 83 -1.11 -7.88 14.66
N MET A 84 -0.06 -7.10 14.92
CA MET A 84 0.00 -5.67 14.56
C MET A 84 0.25 -5.43 13.06
N ILE A 85 0.77 -6.43 12.34
CA ILE A 85 1.12 -6.30 10.92
C ILE A 85 0.30 -7.21 10.00
N VAL A 86 -0.43 -8.18 10.59
CA VAL A 86 -1.24 -9.17 9.85
C VAL A 86 -2.72 -8.93 10.12
N GLY A 87 -3.54 -8.87 9.08
CA GLY A 87 -4.98 -8.62 9.17
C GLY A 87 -5.84 -9.85 9.54
N ARG A 88 -5.23 -10.94 10.05
CA ARG A 88 -5.92 -12.21 10.43
C ARG A 88 -5.69 -12.56 11.89
N ASP A 89 -6.50 -13.48 12.43
CA ASP A 89 -6.31 -13.98 13.79
C ASP A 89 -4.98 -14.75 13.91
N THR A 90 -4.17 -14.36 14.88
CA THR A 90 -2.84 -14.90 15.15
C THR A 90 -2.78 -15.71 16.45
N SER A 91 -3.90 -15.83 17.18
CA SER A 91 -3.97 -16.40 18.54
C SER A 91 -3.52 -17.86 18.63
N GLN A 92 -3.70 -18.63 17.53
CA GLN A 92 -3.38 -20.05 17.46
C GLN A 92 -2.08 -20.37 16.69
N LEU A 93 -1.34 -19.35 16.22
CA LEU A 93 -0.13 -19.59 15.44
C LEU A 93 0.99 -20.13 16.33
N ASP A 94 1.64 -21.19 15.87
CA ASP A 94 2.92 -21.67 16.40
C ASP A 94 4.09 -20.80 15.88
N GLU A 95 5.31 -21.12 16.28
CA GLU A 95 6.51 -20.41 15.87
C GLU A 95 6.67 -20.36 14.33
N HIS A 96 6.42 -21.51 13.67
CA HIS A 96 6.49 -21.60 12.21
C HIS A 96 5.38 -20.76 11.54
N GLY A 97 4.17 -20.82 12.08
CA GLY A 97 3.04 -20.01 11.59
C GLY A 97 3.26 -18.51 11.73
N ILE A 98 3.87 -18.05 12.85
CA ILE A 98 4.26 -16.66 13.06
C ILE A 98 5.30 -16.22 12.05
N THR A 99 6.36 -17.01 11.88
CA THR A 99 7.44 -16.72 10.92
C THR A 99 6.90 -16.64 9.50
N ARG A 100 6.10 -17.62 9.09
CA ARG A 100 5.45 -17.63 7.78
C ARG A 100 4.57 -16.41 7.56
N ALA A 101 3.71 -16.08 8.53
CA ALA A 101 2.83 -14.92 8.45
C ALA A 101 3.63 -13.60 8.34
N ALA A 102 4.72 -13.47 9.08
CA ALA A 102 5.59 -12.29 9.00
C ALA A 102 6.27 -12.18 7.64
N VAL A 103 6.80 -13.28 7.09
CA VAL A 103 7.45 -13.31 5.77
C VAL A 103 6.45 -12.99 4.66
N GLU A 104 5.27 -13.62 4.66
CA GLU A 104 4.19 -13.33 3.70
C GLU A 104 3.83 -11.85 3.70
N THR A 105 3.63 -11.26 4.89
CA THR A 105 3.27 -9.83 5.04
C THR A 105 4.41 -8.90 4.59
N VAL A 106 5.67 -9.26 4.88
CA VAL A 106 6.83 -8.47 4.41
C VAL A 106 6.94 -8.52 2.89
N ALA A 107 6.75 -9.69 2.27
CA ALA A 107 6.78 -9.83 0.82
C ALA A 107 5.68 -9.00 0.15
N GLU A 108 4.42 -9.10 0.63
CA GLU A 108 3.28 -8.33 0.15
C GLU A 108 3.53 -6.81 0.29
N ASN A 109 3.90 -6.36 1.49
CA ASN A 109 4.17 -4.94 1.73
C ASN A 109 5.44 -4.43 1.01
N THR A 110 6.39 -5.30 0.65
CA THR A 110 7.52 -4.90 -0.20
C THR A 110 7.04 -4.64 -1.62
N SER A 111 6.19 -5.50 -2.18
CA SER A 111 5.57 -5.25 -3.48
C SER A 111 4.80 -3.92 -3.50
N ASP A 112 3.87 -3.74 -2.55
CA ASP A 112 2.92 -2.62 -2.56
C ASP A 112 3.48 -1.32 -1.95
N GLY A 113 4.45 -1.41 -1.07
CA GLY A 113 5.05 -0.27 -0.37
C GLY A 113 6.39 0.20 -0.92
N VAL A 114 7.01 -0.58 -1.82
CA VAL A 114 8.34 -0.25 -2.38
C VAL A 114 8.37 -0.44 -3.89
N VAL A 115 8.15 -1.67 -4.40
CA VAL A 115 8.34 -1.99 -5.82
C VAL A 115 7.34 -1.25 -6.70
N ALA A 116 6.05 -1.33 -6.39
CA ALA A 116 5.03 -0.67 -7.18
C ALA A 116 5.13 0.87 -7.13
N PRO A 117 5.30 1.53 -5.96
CA PRO A 117 5.60 2.96 -5.94
C PRO A 117 6.81 3.36 -6.76
N LEU A 118 7.92 2.61 -6.67
CA LEU A 118 9.13 2.88 -7.46
C LEU A 118 8.86 2.79 -8.96
N PHE A 119 8.13 1.76 -9.38
CA PHE A 119 7.72 1.62 -10.78
C PHE A 119 6.96 2.85 -11.28
N TYR A 120 5.94 3.30 -10.56
CA TYR A 120 5.16 4.47 -10.95
C TYR A 120 5.95 5.78 -10.87
N MET A 121 6.86 5.91 -9.89
CA MET A 121 7.75 7.07 -9.79
C MET A 121 8.76 7.14 -10.95
N MET A 122 9.21 6.01 -11.46
CA MET A 122 10.16 5.96 -12.59
C MET A 122 9.54 6.54 -13.87
N PHE A 123 8.24 6.35 -14.11
CA PHE A 123 7.56 6.84 -15.31
C PHE A 123 6.91 8.21 -15.13
N PHE A 124 6.42 8.54 -13.94
CA PHE A 124 5.56 9.70 -13.70
C PHE A 124 6.02 10.58 -12.52
N GLY A 125 7.25 10.37 -12.03
CA GLY A 125 7.80 11.12 -10.90
C GLY A 125 6.99 10.96 -9.62
N ALA A 126 7.10 11.92 -8.70
CA ALA A 126 6.36 11.89 -7.45
C ALA A 126 4.84 11.86 -7.65
N VAL A 127 4.31 12.46 -8.72
CA VAL A 127 2.87 12.44 -9.03
C VAL A 127 2.36 11.02 -9.20
N GLY A 128 3.05 10.21 -10.01
CA GLY A 128 2.68 8.80 -10.22
C GLY A 128 2.73 7.97 -8.93
N GLY A 129 3.76 8.17 -8.12
CA GLY A 129 3.89 7.50 -6.84
C GLY A 129 2.76 7.85 -5.86
N PHE A 130 2.35 9.13 -5.76
CA PHE A 130 1.24 9.54 -4.90
C PHE A 130 -0.12 9.05 -5.42
N VAL A 131 -0.35 9.06 -6.73
CA VAL A 131 -1.58 8.50 -7.33
C VAL A 131 -1.67 7.00 -7.03
N TYR A 132 -0.60 6.24 -7.26
CA TYR A 132 -0.54 4.84 -6.88
C TYR A 132 -0.83 4.64 -5.39
N LYS A 133 -0.15 5.40 -4.53
CA LYS A 133 -0.33 5.31 -3.07
C LYS A 133 -1.76 5.62 -2.62
N ALA A 134 -2.44 6.55 -3.30
CA ALA A 134 -3.85 6.84 -3.03
C ALA A 134 -4.75 5.64 -3.38
N VAL A 135 -4.51 4.95 -4.50
CA VAL A 135 -5.25 3.73 -4.89
C VAL A 135 -5.02 2.62 -3.87
N ASN A 136 -3.77 2.31 -3.55
CA ASN A 136 -3.41 1.26 -2.60
C ASN A 136 -3.94 1.54 -1.17
N THR A 137 -3.91 2.82 -0.73
CA THR A 137 -4.48 3.21 0.57
C THR A 137 -6.00 3.04 0.58
N MET A 138 -6.68 3.36 -0.51
CA MET A 138 -8.13 3.14 -0.59
C MET A 138 -8.47 1.65 -0.50
N ASP A 139 -7.76 0.76 -1.19
CA ASP A 139 -7.98 -0.68 -1.05
C ASP A 139 -7.79 -1.12 0.40
N SER A 140 -6.69 -0.73 1.03
CA SER A 140 -6.40 -1.04 2.43
C SER A 140 -7.46 -0.54 3.41
N MET A 141 -8.15 0.58 3.12
CA MET A 141 -9.16 1.17 4.01
C MET A 141 -10.59 0.68 3.75
N ILE A 142 -10.97 0.46 2.50
CA ILE A 142 -12.36 0.17 2.11
C ILE A 142 -12.51 -1.09 1.25
N GLY A 143 -11.43 -1.74 0.81
CA GLY A 143 -11.44 -2.97 0.01
C GLY A 143 -11.88 -4.22 0.77
N TYR A 144 -12.07 -4.13 2.09
CA TYR A 144 -12.47 -5.28 2.93
C TYR A 144 -13.82 -5.88 2.53
N LYS A 145 -13.87 -7.22 2.44
CA LYS A 145 -15.06 -8.02 2.12
C LYS A 145 -15.99 -8.18 3.34
N ASN A 146 -16.32 -7.10 4.05
CA ASN A 146 -17.33 -7.11 5.09
C ASN A 146 -18.66 -6.53 4.58
N ASP A 147 -19.78 -6.84 5.23
CA ASP A 147 -21.14 -6.43 4.81
C ASP A 147 -21.28 -4.92 4.59
N LYS A 148 -20.45 -4.12 5.25
CA LYS A 148 -20.47 -2.65 5.15
C LYS A 148 -19.84 -2.15 3.85
N TYR A 149 -18.73 -2.77 3.42
CA TYR A 149 -17.88 -2.30 2.30
C TYR A 149 -17.94 -3.19 1.06
N LEU A 150 -18.58 -4.39 1.13
CA LEU A 150 -18.63 -5.37 0.06
C LEU A 150 -19.02 -4.80 -1.32
N HIS A 151 -19.94 -3.84 -1.34
CA HIS A 151 -20.38 -3.20 -2.59
C HIS A 151 -19.71 -1.85 -2.84
N PHE A 152 -19.27 -1.17 -1.79
CA PHE A 152 -18.66 0.14 -1.86
C PHE A 152 -17.18 0.08 -2.23
N GLY A 153 -16.40 -0.80 -1.60
CA GLY A 153 -14.96 -0.95 -1.81
C GLY A 153 -14.56 -1.83 -2.99
N ARG A 154 -15.52 -2.56 -3.58
CA ARG A 154 -15.23 -3.52 -4.67
C ARG A 154 -14.51 -2.91 -5.87
N PHE A 155 -14.79 -1.66 -6.20
CA PHE A 155 -14.15 -1.00 -7.33
C PHE A 155 -12.74 -0.53 -6.95
N ALA A 156 -12.51 -0.05 -5.73
CA ALA A 156 -11.19 0.32 -5.23
C ALA A 156 -10.26 -0.89 -5.22
N ALA A 157 -10.72 -2.05 -4.71
CA ALA A 157 -9.96 -3.30 -4.74
C ALA A 157 -9.58 -3.72 -6.18
N LYS A 158 -10.53 -3.68 -7.12
CA LYS A 158 -10.23 -3.99 -8.53
C LYS A 158 -9.26 -3.00 -9.17
N MET A 159 -9.31 -1.74 -8.78
CA MET A 159 -8.39 -0.73 -9.28
C MET A 159 -6.98 -0.97 -8.76
N ASP A 160 -6.85 -1.38 -7.49
CA ASP A 160 -5.58 -1.77 -6.88
C ASP A 160 -5.00 -3.02 -7.58
N ASP A 161 -5.81 -4.07 -7.81
CA ASP A 161 -5.42 -5.25 -8.58
C ASP A 161 -4.85 -4.88 -9.97
N VAL A 162 -5.50 -3.94 -10.67
CA VAL A 162 -5.05 -3.50 -12.02
C VAL A 162 -3.74 -2.72 -11.96
N VAL A 163 -3.59 -1.80 -11.02
CA VAL A 163 -2.35 -1.01 -10.93
C VAL A 163 -1.19 -1.83 -10.38
N ASN A 164 -1.45 -2.89 -9.63
CA ASN A 164 -0.43 -3.82 -9.14
C ASN A 164 -0.05 -4.91 -10.15
N LEU A 165 -0.82 -5.12 -11.21
CA LEU A 165 -0.60 -6.20 -12.17
C LEU A 165 0.82 -6.20 -12.74
N ILE A 166 1.30 -5.07 -13.25
CA ILE A 166 2.64 -4.97 -13.87
C ILE A 166 3.75 -5.02 -12.82
N PRO A 167 3.73 -4.22 -11.74
CA PRO A 167 4.74 -4.30 -10.68
C PRO A 167 4.83 -5.69 -10.04
N CYS A 168 3.70 -6.34 -9.81
CA CYS A 168 3.65 -7.68 -9.24
C CYS A 168 4.26 -8.74 -10.17
N LEU A 169 3.99 -8.67 -11.48
CA LEU A 169 4.60 -9.56 -12.46
C LEU A 169 6.12 -9.40 -12.56
N LEU A 170 6.63 -8.16 -12.49
CA LEU A 170 8.06 -7.88 -12.46
C LEU A 170 8.71 -8.47 -11.21
N TYR A 171 8.10 -8.28 -10.05
CA TYR A 171 8.60 -8.79 -8.78
C TYR A 171 8.62 -10.33 -8.73
N THR A 172 7.57 -11.00 -9.24
CA THR A 172 7.48 -12.47 -9.25
C THR A 172 8.37 -13.12 -10.30
N SER A 173 8.61 -12.49 -11.44
CA SER A 173 9.51 -13.04 -12.46
C SER A 173 10.96 -13.04 -12.00
N ASP A 174 11.39 -11.98 -11.31
CA ASP A 174 12.75 -11.86 -10.78
C ASP A 174 13.02 -12.90 -9.66
N ALA A 175 12.01 -13.17 -8.82
CA ALA A 175 12.10 -14.18 -7.76
C ALA A 175 12.04 -15.63 -8.28
N ALA A 176 11.67 -15.86 -9.54
CA ALA A 176 11.61 -17.20 -10.13
C ALA A 176 12.94 -17.59 -10.83
N ASP A 177 13.81 -16.61 -11.09
CA ASP A 177 15.11 -16.80 -11.76
C ASP A 177 16.28 -17.00 -10.76
N GLU A 178 16.02 -16.92 -9.43
CA GLU A 178 16.94 -17.24 -8.35
C GLU A 178 16.65 -18.65 -7.75
#